data_7e77d4bc99f597db763054275cc6e20c
#
_entry.id   7e77d4bc99f597db763054275cc6e20c
#
_cell.length_a   1.000
_cell.length_b   1.000
_cell.length_c   1.000
_cell.angle_alpha   90.00
_cell.angle_beta   90.00
_cell.angle_gamma   90.00
#
_symmetry.space_group_name_H-M   'P 1'
#
loop_
_entity.id
_entity.type
_entity.pdbx_description
1 polymer ?
#
loop_
_entity_poly.entity_id
_entity_poly.type
_entity_poly.pdbx_seq_one_letter_code
_entity_poly.pdbx_strand_id
1 'polypeptide(L)'
;MQAERRADRARITEVEAEADQAAQRSTLRVRSDLVDRLVNEAGELSIARSRIEGEMRSLKESLLDLTENVIRLRRQLREIEIQAESQMQSRTAQAADEHHAGFDPLEFDRFTRFQELTRMMAESVNDVATVQQNLLKNLDDANAAIIAQARLNREVQQELMSVRMVPFGSLADRLYRIVRQTSKELNKRVNLEIKGSQVELDRSVLDKMAAPLEHLLRNAVAHGVEDRETRVQQGKSEIGEISLALKQEGNEVILSFADDGAGLDFERIRARGIEAGLLQADEEVDAERLANLIFTPGFSTASEVSQVAGRGVGMDVVKKNILGLGGRVDIESAPGCGMSV
;
A
#
# COMPACT_ATOMS: atom_id res chain seq x y z
N MET A 1 26.04 4.02 51.76
CA MET A 1 24.66 3.84 51.24
C MET A 1 24.10 5.00 50.44
N GLN A 2 24.07 6.27 50.93
CA GLN A 2 23.56 7.42 50.11
C GLN A 2 24.51 7.87 48.98
N ALA A 3 25.81 7.77 49.18
CA ALA A 3 26.83 8.10 48.19
C ALA A 3 26.88 7.09 47.03
N GLU A 4 26.73 5.79 47.32
CA GLU A 4 26.67 4.73 46.31
C GLU A 4 25.44 4.82 45.42
N ARG A 5 24.27 5.12 46.00
CA ARG A 5 23.02 5.34 45.20
C ARG A 5 23.07 6.58 44.30
N ARG A 6 23.88 7.60 44.66
CA ARG A 6 24.14 8.78 43.80
C ARG A 6 25.09 8.43 42.66
N ALA A 7 26.11 7.61 42.94
CA ALA A 7 27.07 7.17 41.91
C ALA A 7 26.41 6.22 40.89
N ASP A 8 25.52 5.33 41.34
CA ASP A 8 24.75 4.45 40.43
C ASP A 8 23.75 5.20 39.57
N ARG A 9 23.06 6.21 40.13
CA ARG A 9 22.18 7.08 39.34
C ARG A 9 22.95 7.90 38.30
N ALA A 10 24.11 8.41 38.63
CA ALA A 10 24.95 9.17 37.70
C ALA A 10 25.44 8.27 36.53
N ARG A 11 25.83 7.01 36.83
CA ARG A 11 26.22 6.04 35.81
C ARG A 11 25.07 5.65 34.86
N ILE A 12 23.84 5.46 35.40
CA ILE A 12 22.67 5.13 34.59
C ILE A 12 22.33 6.29 33.65
N THR A 13 22.38 7.54 34.13
CA THR A 13 22.14 8.73 33.29
C THR A 13 23.23 8.97 32.26
N GLU A 14 24.49 8.63 32.53
CA GLU A 14 25.58 8.69 31.53
C GLU A 14 25.42 7.63 30.45
N VAL A 15 25.06 6.38 30.81
CA VAL A 15 24.81 5.28 29.85
C VAL A 15 23.58 5.57 28.98
N GLU A 16 22.51 6.12 29.55
CA GLU A 16 21.35 6.56 28.79
C GLU A 16 21.67 7.72 27.84
N ALA A 17 22.48 8.69 28.28
CA ALA A 17 22.92 9.81 27.44
C ALA A 17 23.89 9.37 26.32
N GLU A 18 24.76 8.40 26.58
CA GLU A 18 25.62 7.80 25.55
C GLU A 18 24.84 6.95 24.55
N ALA A 19 23.82 6.21 24.99
CA ALA A 19 22.91 5.45 24.12
C ALA A 19 22.09 6.38 23.22
N ASP A 20 21.56 7.48 23.75
CA ASP A 20 20.84 8.52 22.98
C ASP A 20 21.76 9.24 21.98
N GLN A 21 23.01 9.54 22.37
CA GLN A 21 24.00 10.11 21.46
C GLN A 21 24.46 9.14 20.38
N ALA A 22 24.56 7.84 20.68
CA ALA A 22 24.87 6.79 19.71
C ALA A 22 23.70 6.57 18.71
N ALA A 23 22.47 6.63 19.18
CA ALA A 23 21.27 6.59 18.34
C ALA A 23 21.16 7.82 17.41
N GLN A 24 21.50 9.03 17.91
CA GLN A 24 21.54 10.25 17.10
C GLN A 24 22.66 10.26 16.05
N ARG A 25 23.77 9.52 16.27
CA ARG A 25 24.89 9.44 15.32
C ARG A 25 24.65 8.50 14.15
N SER A 26 23.63 7.68 14.19
CA SER A 26 23.30 6.72 13.12
C SER A 26 22.21 7.18 12.15
N THR A 27 21.69 8.40 12.30
CA THR A 27 20.66 8.92 11.38
C THR A 27 21.27 9.43 10.08
N LEU A 28 20.98 8.74 8.98
CA LEU A 28 21.34 9.17 7.64
C LEU A 28 20.21 10.06 7.07
N ARG A 29 20.56 11.27 6.61
CA ARG A 29 19.62 12.11 5.88
C ARG A 29 19.49 11.61 4.44
N VAL A 30 18.38 11.00 4.11
CA VAL A 30 18.05 10.55 2.74
C VAL A 30 17.10 11.57 2.11
N ARG A 31 17.30 11.86 0.83
CA ARG A 31 16.40 12.74 0.07
C ARG A 31 15.09 12.00 -0.22
N SER A 32 13.96 12.64 0.02
CA SER A 32 12.61 12.06 -0.18
C SER A 32 12.40 11.58 -1.62
N ASP A 33 12.86 12.37 -2.60
CA ASP A 33 12.75 12.03 -4.02
C ASP A 33 13.53 10.76 -4.42
N LEU A 34 14.59 10.44 -3.69
CA LEU A 34 15.33 9.20 -3.89
C LEU A 34 14.51 7.99 -3.38
N VAL A 35 13.91 8.11 -2.19
CA VAL A 35 13.06 7.04 -1.64
C VAL A 35 11.84 6.82 -2.53
N ASP A 36 11.20 7.90 -3.01
CA ASP A 36 10.06 7.82 -3.92
C ASP A 36 10.42 7.08 -5.23
N ARG A 37 11.60 7.36 -5.80
CA ARG A 37 12.07 6.62 -6.98
C ARG A 37 12.30 5.14 -6.69
N LEU A 38 12.95 4.82 -5.57
CA LEU A 38 13.22 3.42 -5.20
C LEU A 38 11.92 2.63 -4.97
N VAL A 39 10.91 3.25 -4.38
CA VAL A 39 9.57 2.64 -4.23
C VAL A 39 8.93 2.38 -5.59
N ASN A 40 9.01 3.34 -6.51
CA ASN A 40 8.49 3.17 -7.88
C ASN A 40 9.26 2.08 -8.65
N GLU A 41 10.60 2.07 -8.57
CA GLU A 41 11.43 1.04 -9.20
C GLU A 41 11.13 -0.36 -8.63
N ALA A 42 10.88 -0.48 -7.32
CA ALA A 42 10.46 -1.74 -6.72
C ALA A 42 9.05 -2.16 -7.19
N GLY A 43 8.17 -1.20 -7.50
CA GLY A 43 6.87 -1.44 -8.14
C GLY A 43 7.03 -1.97 -9.58
N GLU A 44 7.86 -1.32 -10.40
CA GLU A 44 8.17 -1.76 -11.77
C GLU A 44 8.79 -3.16 -11.79
N LEU A 45 9.69 -3.46 -10.84
CA LEU A 45 10.26 -4.80 -10.68
C LEU A 45 9.16 -5.85 -10.42
N SER A 46 8.13 -5.50 -9.65
CA SER A 46 6.98 -6.39 -9.37
C SER A 46 6.17 -6.68 -10.64
N ILE A 47 5.97 -5.68 -11.49
CA ILE A 47 5.27 -5.83 -12.78
C ILE A 47 6.09 -6.70 -13.73
N ALA A 48 7.39 -6.43 -13.86
CA ALA A 48 8.30 -7.22 -14.71
C ALA A 48 8.34 -8.69 -14.27
N ARG A 49 8.37 -8.95 -12.96
CA ARG A 49 8.29 -10.30 -12.41
C ARG A 49 6.99 -11.01 -12.79
N SER A 50 5.83 -10.36 -12.64
CA SER A 50 4.53 -10.95 -13.00
C SER A 50 4.47 -11.35 -14.46
N ARG A 51 5.13 -10.59 -15.34
CA ARG A 51 5.28 -10.94 -16.76
C ARG A 51 6.14 -12.20 -16.93
N ILE A 52 7.28 -12.28 -16.24
CA ILE A 52 8.14 -13.47 -16.27
C ILE A 52 7.39 -14.73 -15.77
N GLU A 53 6.60 -14.59 -14.68
CA GLU A 53 5.75 -15.69 -14.18
C GLU A 53 4.74 -16.17 -15.23
N GLY A 54 4.17 -15.25 -16.01
CA GLY A 54 3.27 -15.59 -17.14
C GLY A 54 3.99 -16.39 -18.24
N GLU A 55 5.15 -15.93 -18.68
CA GLU A 55 5.96 -16.60 -19.71
C GLU A 55 6.45 -17.98 -19.24
N MET A 56 6.84 -18.11 -17.96
CA MET A 56 7.24 -19.40 -17.37
C MET A 56 6.09 -20.41 -17.37
N ARG A 57 4.87 -19.94 -17.09
CA ARG A 57 3.67 -20.81 -17.14
C ARG A 57 3.41 -21.31 -18.56
N SER A 58 3.46 -20.43 -19.54
CA SER A 58 3.29 -20.79 -20.96
C SER A 58 4.38 -21.76 -21.42
N LEU A 59 5.63 -21.56 -20.99
CA LEU A 59 6.74 -22.47 -21.30
C LEU A 59 6.51 -23.84 -20.67
N LYS A 60 5.99 -23.91 -19.44
CA LYS A 60 5.64 -25.17 -18.77
C LYS A 60 4.55 -25.94 -19.54
N GLU A 61 3.51 -25.25 -20.00
CA GLU A 61 2.46 -25.85 -20.83
C GLU A 61 3.04 -26.43 -22.13
N SER A 62 3.89 -25.67 -22.83
CA SER A 62 4.55 -26.14 -24.06
C SER A 62 5.46 -27.36 -23.82
N LEU A 63 6.13 -27.46 -22.67
CA LEU A 63 6.93 -28.62 -22.30
C LEU A 63 6.07 -29.84 -21.96
N LEU A 64 4.88 -29.66 -21.41
CA LEU A 64 3.92 -30.74 -21.19
C LEU A 64 3.39 -31.30 -22.53
N ASP A 65 3.06 -30.40 -23.47
CA ASP A 65 2.66 -30.82 -24.84
C ASP A 65 3.79 -31.57 -25.54
N LEU A 66 5.05 -31.14 -25.34
CA LEU A 66 6.21 -31.86 -25.84
C LEU A 66 6.31 -33.29 -25.22
N THR A 67 5.97 -33.40 -23.91
CA THR A 67 5.92 -34.71 -23.24
C THR A 67 4.96 -35.67 -23.93
N GLU A 68 3.75 -35.24 -24.23
CA GLU A 68 2.76 -36.04 -24.93
C GLU A 68 3.22 -36.43 -26.33
N ASN A 69 3.85 -35.48 -27.04
CA ASN A 69 4.41 -35.76 -28.37
C ASN A 69 5.51 -36.85 -28.33
N VAL A 70 6.42 -36.77 -27.35
CA VAL A 70 7.50 -37.77 -27.17
C VAL A 70 6.92 -39.14 -26.82
N ILE A 71 5.91 -39.22 -25.95
CA ILE A 71 5.22 -40.46 -25.60
C ILE A 71 4.56 -41.06 -26.85
N ARG A 72 3.90 -40.22 -27.66
CA ARG A 72 3.27 -40.65 -28.92
C ARG A 72 4.29 -41.19 -29.92
N LEU A 73 5.42 -40.50 -30.10
CA LEU A 73 6.52 -40.94 -30.95
C LEU A 73 7.11 -42.27 -30.51
N ARG A 74 7.32 -42.51 -29.21
CA ARG A 74 7.77 -43.78 -28.70
C ARG A 74 6.80 -44.91 -29.02
N ARG A 75 5.51 -44.63 -28.89
CA ARG A 75 4.47 -45.64 -29.23
C ARG A 75 4.48 -45.97 -30.73
N GLN A 76 4.58 -44.95 -31.58
CA GLN A 76 4.65 -45.14 -33.04
C GLN A 76 5.91 -45.92 -33.47
N LEU A 77 7.06 -45.60 -32.90
CA LEU A 77 8.29 -46.36 -33.16
C LEU A 77 8.17 -47.82 -32.76
N ARG A 78 7.58 -48.09 -31.60
CA ARG A 78 7.34 -49.43 -31.12
C ARG A 78 6.41 -50.22 -32.06
N GLU A 79 5.38 -49.58 -32.60
CA GLU A 79 4.44 -50.15 -33.53
C GLU A 79 5.12 -50.49 -34.88
N ILE A 80 6.00 -49.58 -35.33
CA ILE A 80 6.84 -49.81 -36.53
C ILE A 80 7.78 -51.03 -36.34
N GLU A 81 8.44 -51.13 -35.17
CA GLU A 81 9.27 -52.30 -34.84
C GLU A 81 8.50 -53.62 -34.90
N ILE A 82 7.33 -53.67 -34.25
CA ILE A 82 6.46 -54.86 -34.23
C ILE A 82 5.99 -55.24 -35.63
N GLN A 83 5.57 -54.27 -36.44
CA GLN A 83 5.14 -54.50 -37.80
C GLN A 83 6.29 -55.05 -38.70
N ALA A 84 7.48 -54.48 -38.54
CA ALA A 84 8.66 -54.92 -39.26
C ALA A 84 9.07 -56.35 -38.90
N GLU A 85 9.07 -56.67 -37.59
CA GLU A 85 9.32 -58.05 -37.12
C GLU A 85 8.26 -59.07 -37.64
N SER A 86 6.99 -58.67 -37.58
CA SER A 86 5.88 -59.55 -38.08
C SER A 86 5.98 -59.80 -39.58
N GLN A 87 6.32 -58.74 -40.37
CA GLN A 87 6.51 -58.91 -41.81
C GLN A 87 7.69 -59.86 -42.13
N MET A 88 8.80 -59.65 -41.37
CA MET A 88 9.95 -60.54 -41.53
C MET A 88 9.65 -61.97 -41.21
N GLN A 89 8.95 -62.24 -40.07
CA GLN A 89 8.54 -63.60 -39.70
C GLN A 89 7.63 -64.25 -40.74
N SER A 90 6.65 -63.48 -41.27
CA SER A 90 5.74 -63.98 -42.32
C SER A 90 6.48 -64.36 -43.62
N ARG A 91 7.45 -63.54 -44.06
CA ARG A 91 8.26 -63.78 -45.23
C ARG A 91 9.22 -64.97 -45.03
N THR A 92 9.85 -65.07 -43.85
CA THR A 92 10.72 -66.16 -43.50
C THR A 92 9.93 -67.48 -43.45
N ALA A 93 8.70 -67.49 -42.95
CA ALA A 93 7.83 -68.65 -42.93
C ALA A 93 7.38 -69.05 -44.37
N GLN A 94 7.04 -68.12 -45.23
CA GLN A 94 6.71 -68.35 -46.64
C GLN A 94 7.89 -68.91 -47.45
N ALA A 95 9.12 -68.38 -47.22
CA ALA A 95 10.33 -68.88 -47.85
C ALA A 95 10.74 -70.29 -47.40
N ALA A 96 10.33 -70.73 -46.20
CA ALA A 96 10.55 -72.11 -45.70
C ALA A 96 9.55 -73.12 -46.31
N ASP A 97 8.33 -72.70 -46.68
CA ASP A 97 7.31 -73.55 -47.30
C ASP A 97 7.53 -73.76 -48.83
N GLU A 98 8.12 -72.75 -49.50
CA GLU A 98 8.44 -72.82 -50.93
C GLU A 98 9.88 -73.35 -51.13
N HIS A 99 10.03 -74.62 -51.35
CA HIS A 99 11.31 -75.34 -51.49
C HIS A 99 12.22 -74.84 -52.65
N HIS A 100 11.93 -73.66 -53.31
CA HIS A 100 12.66 -73.23 -54.51
C HIS A 100 12.76 -71.76 -54.77
N ALA A 101 12.59 -70.85 -53.81
CA ALA A 101 12.85 -69.44 -54.03
C ALA A 101 14.05 -68.95 -53.14
N GLY A 102 15.13 -68.69 -53.85
CA GLY A 102 16.31 -68.10 -53.18
C GLY A 102 15.96 -66.86 -52.41
N PHE A 103 16.23 -66.90 -51.11
CA PHE A 103 16.16 -65.77 -50.25
C PHE A 103 17.07 -64.61 -50.80
N ASP A 104 16.49 -63.46 -51.20
CA ASP A 104 17.24 -62.38 -51.80
C ASP A 104 18.10 -61.67 -50.71
N PRO A 105 19.44 -61.74 -50.76
CA PRO A 105 20.33 -61.11 -49.83
C PRO A 105 20.11 -59.57 -49.72
N LEU A 106 19.56 -58.99 -50.75
CA LEU A 106 19.27 -57.55 -50.82
C LEU A 106 18.05 -57.17 -49.91
N GLU A 107 17.08 -58.08 -49.75
CA GLU A 107 15.93 -57.85 -48.82
C GLU A 107 16.36 -57.94 -47.37
N PHE A 108 17.29 -58.82 -47.03
CA PHE A 108 17.86 -58.97 -45.69
C PHE A 108 18.69 -57.71 -45.32
N ASP A 109 19.47 -57.21 -46.25
CA ASP A 109 20.28 -56.02 -46.06
C ASP A 109 19.41 -54.78 -45.85
N ARG A 110 18.29 -54.64 -46.59
CA ARG A 110 17.29 -53.60 -46.39
C ARG A 110 16.62 -53.66 -45.02
N PHE A 111 16.29 -54.88 -44.54
CA PHE A 111 15.67 -55.07 -43.23
C PHE A 111 16.63 -54.72 -42.10
N THR A 112 17.88 -55.17 -42.18
CA THR A 112 18.93 -54.83 -41.21
C THR A 112 19.14 -53.31 -41.14
N ARG A 113 19.20 -52.64 -42.29
CA ARG A 113 19.30 -51.19 -42.34
C ARG A 113 18.07 -50.49 -41.77
N PHE A 114 16.88 -51.01 -41.96
CA PHE A 114 15.64 -50.49 -41.38
C PHE A 114 15.64 -50.63 -39.84
N GLN A 115 16.06 -51.80 -39.30
CA GLN A 115 16.21 -51.98 -37.85
C GLN A 115 17.25 -51.01 -37.26
N GLU A 116 18.36 -50.80 -37.93
CA GLU A 116 19.38 -49.84 -37.49
C GLU A 116 18.85 -48.41 -37.45
N LEU A 117 18.10 -47.99 -38.48
CA LEU A 117 17.43 -46.68 -38.51
C LEU A 117 16.40 -46.53 -37.39
N THR A 118 15.57 -47.55 -37.15
CA THR A 118 14.55 -47.52 -36.08
C THR A 118 15.20 -47.43 -34.70
N ARG A 119 16.31 -48.14 -34.49
CA ARG A 119 17.10 -48.06 -33.27
C ARG A 119 17.68 -46.67 -33.06
N MET A 120 18.28 -46.03 -34.09
CA MET A 120 18.81 -44.68 -34.02
C MET A 120 17.70 -43.65 -33.73
N MET A 121 16.52 -43.84 -34.32
CA MET A 121 15.34 -43.00 -34.02
C MET A 121 14.87 -43.15 -32.56
N ALA A 122 14.84 -44.41 -32.04
CA ALA A 122 14.49 -44.67 -30.63
C ALA A 122 15.48 -44.01 -29.66
N GLU A 123 16.78 -44.07 -30.00
CA GLU A 123 17.82 -43.39 -29.22
C GLU A 123 17.63 -41.87 -29.24
N SER A 124 17.41 -41.26 -30.42
CA SER A 124 17.12 -39.83 -30.55
C SER A 124 15.89 -39.38 -29.76
N VAL A 125 14.82 -40.17 -29.75
CA VAL A 125 13.61 -39.88 -28.94
C VAL A 125 13.89 -39.98 -27.44
N ASN A 126 14.76 -40.89 -27.00
CA ASN A 126 15.20 -40.95 -25.62
C ASN A 126 16.05 -39.75 -25.20
N ASP A 127 16.92 -39.29 -26.10
CA ASP A 127 17.71 -38.06 -25.86
C ASP A 127 16.81 -36.86 -25.73
N VAL A 128 15.82 -36.67 -26.61
CA VAL A 128 14.82 -35.60 -26.50
C VAL A 128 14.07 -35.69 -25.17
N ALA A 129 13.65 -36.86 -24.73
CA ALA A 129 13.00 -37.04 -23.43
C ALA A 129 13.90 -36.63 -22.25
N THR A 130 15.20 -36.96 -22.33
CA THR A 130 16.17 -36.57 -21.30
C THR A 130 16.36 -35.03 -21.25
N VAL A 131 16.50 -34.40 -22.40
CA VAL A 131 16.59 -32.92 -22.49
C VAL A 131 15.33 -32.27 -21.93
N GLN A 132 14.17 -32.80 -22.25
CA GLN A 132 12.89 -32.28 -21.75
C GLN A 132 12.77 -32.39 -20.23
N GLN A 133 13.16 -33.51 -19.62
CA GLN A 133 13.18 -33.66 -18.16
C GLN A 133 14.10 -32.61 -17.50
N ASN A 134 15.28 -32.39 -18.09
CA ASN A 134 16.19 -31.36 -17.60
C ASN A 134 15.61 -29.95 -17.72
N LEU A 135 14.89 -29.66 -18.82
CA LEU A 135 14.20 -28.37 -19.00
C LEU A 135 13.10 -28.17 -17.97
N LEU A 136 12.27 -29.20 -17.70
CA LEU A 136 11.24 -29.12 -16.64
C LEU A 136 11.84 -28.85 -15.27
N LYS A 137 12.94 -29.54 -14.92
CA LYS A 137 13.65 -29.31 -13.67
C LYS A 137 14.19 -27.87 -13.59
N ASN A 138 14.87 -27.40 -14.64
CA ASN A 138 15.40 -26.04 -14.69
C ASN A 138 14.28 -25.00 -14.55
N LEU A 139 13.11 -25.28 -15.10
CA LEU A 139 11.94 -24.43 -15.02
C LEU A 139 11.36 -24.38 -13.59
N ASP A 140 11.30 -25.51 -12.91
CA ASP A 140 10.89 -25.57 -11.50
C ASP A 140 11.90 -24.84 -10.58
N ASP A 141 13.21 -24.98 -10.82
CA ASP A 141 14.27 -24.26 -10.11
C ASP A 141 14.17 -22.74 -10.35
N ALA A 142 13.91 -22.31 -11.60
CA ALA A 142 13.70 -20.91 -11.95
C ALA A 142 12.44 -20.34 -11.28
N ASN A 143 11.35 -21.11 -11.23
CA ASN A 143 10.13 -20.70 -10.55
C ASN A 143 10.34 -20.51 -9.04
N ALA A 144 11.10 -21.41 -8.40
CA ALA A 144 11.48 -21.25 -7.00
C ALA A 144 12.30 -19.98 -6.75
N ALA A 145 13.23 -19.64 -7.66
CA ALA A 145 14.01 -18.40 -7.60
C ALA A 145 13.13 -17.14 -7.74
N ILE A 146 12.14 -17.16 -8.64
CA ILE A 146 11.18 -16.06 -8.82
C ILE A 146 10.34 -15.85 -7.56
N ILE A 147 9.89 -16.93 -6.91
CA ILE A 147 9.14 -16.83 -5.64
C ILE A 147 10.01 -16.23 -4.53
N ALA A 148 11.28 -16.64 -4.43
CA ALA A 148 12.22 -16.07 -3.47
C ALA A 148 12.47 -14.57 -3.74
N GLN A 149 12.66 -14.18 -5.01
CA GLN A 149 12.79 -12.79 -5.43
C GLN A 149 11.53 -11.96 -5.09
N ALA A 150 10.33 -12.56 -5.23
CA ALA A 150 9.07 -11.91 -4.85
C ALA A 150 9.02 -11.54 -3.36
N ARG A 151 9.53 -12.42 -2.51
CA ARG A 151 9.62 -12.16 -1.08
C ARG A 151 10.59 -11.04 -0.77
N LEU A 152 11.81 -11.10 -1.31
CA LEU A 152 12.82 -10.06 -1.13
C LEU A 152 12.33 -8.69 -1.61
N ASN A 153 11.66 -8.64 -2.77
CA ASN A 153 11.13 -7.37 -3.27
C ASN A 153 10.07 -6.78 -2.33
N ARG A 154 9.21 -7.61 -1.73
CA ARG A 154 8.24 -7.16 -0.73
C ARG A 154 8.91 -6.65 0.54
N GLU A 155 9.94 -7.35 1.03
CA GLU A 155 10.72 -6.92 2.19
C GLU A 155 11.38 -5.55 1.91
N VAL A 156 12.02 -5.38 0.76
CA VAL A 156 12.62 -4.09 0.34
C VAL A 156 11.56 -2.99 0.25
N GLN A 157 10.38 -3.27 -0.33
CA GLN A 157 9.29 -2.29 -0.39
C GLN A 157 8.82 -1.87 1.02
N GLN A 158 8.69 -2.83 1.94
CA GLN A 158 8.29 -2.54 3.32
C GLN A 158 9.35 -1.70 4.05
N GLU A 159 10.63 -2.03 3.87
CA GLU A 159 11.74 -1.25 4.46
C GLU A 159 11.79 0.18 3.88
N LEU A 160 11.63 0.34 2.56
CA LEU A 160 11.57 1.66 1.93
C LEU A 160 10.37 2.48 2.42
N MET A 161 9.21 1.83 2.61
CA MET A 161 8.03 2.48 3.19
C MET A 161 8.26 2.89 4.64
N SER A 162 8.92 2.05 5.46
CA SER A 162 9.23 2.37 6.86
C SER A 162 10.17 3.57 6.99
N VAL A 163 11.17 3.70 6.10
CA VAL A 163 12.07 4.86 6.04
C VAL A 163 11.32 6.16 5.72
N ARG A 164 10.18 6.07 5.06
CA ARG A 164 9.32 7.19 4.69
C ARG A 164 8.34 7.62 5.79
N MET A 165 8.13 6.73 6.77
CA MET A 165 7.26 7.02 7.90
C MET A 165 7.90 8.04 8.85
N VAL A 166 7.08 9.00 9.29
CA VAL A 166 7.50 10.08 10.19
C VAL A 166 6.46 10.18 11.31
N PRO A 167 6.88 10.30 12.59
CA PRO A 167 5.95 10.48 13.68
C PRO A 167 5.17 11.79 13.53
N PHE A 168 3.87 11.74 13.80
CA PHE A 168 2.99 12.93 13.75
C PHE A 168 3.50 14.08 14.63
N GLY A 169 4.19 13.75 15.73
CA GLY A 169 4.82 14.73 16.61
C GLY A 169 5.76 15.71 15.92
N SER A 170 6.27 15.37 14.73
CA SER A 170 7.09 16.29 13.93
C SER A 170 6.33 17.55 13.49
N LEU A 171 4.99 17.53 13.43
CA LEU A 171 4.14 18.69 13.18
C LEU A 171 3.76 19.46 14.47
N ALA A 172 3.91 18.85 15.63
CA ALA A 172 3.39 19.39 16.90
C ALA A 172 3.84 20.85 17.17
N ASP A 173 5.13 21.11 17.02
CA ASP A 173 5.68 22.47 17.25
C ASP A 173 5.05 23.52 16.32
N ARG A 174 4.75 23.14 15.09
CA ARG A 174 4.11 24.02 14.11
C ARG A 174 2.66 24.29 14.49
N LEU A 175 1.92 23.27 14.92
CA LEU A 175 0.53 23.38 15.36
C LEU A 175 0.42 24.21 16.65
N TYR A 176 1.27 23.97 17.64
CA TYR A 176 1.32 24.80 18.87
C TYR A 176 1.63 26.26 18.57
N ARG A 177 2.51 26.53 17.61
CA ARG A 177 2.86 27.93 17.22
C ARG A 177 1.66 28.65 16.64
N ILE A 178 0.86 27.95 15.77
CA ILE A 178 -0.33 28.53 15.16
C ILE A 178 -1.38 28.85 16.20
N VAL A 179 -1.70 27.91 17.10
CA VAL A 179 -2.68 28.15 18.17
C VAL A 179 -2.23 29.34 19.05
N ARG A 180 -0.95 29.38 19.46
CA ARG A 180 -0.41 30.47 20.26
C ARG A 180 -0.49 31.79 19.55
N GLN A 181 -0.13 31.83 18.26
CA GLN A 181 -0.16 33.07 17.47
C GLN A 181 -1.60 33.57 17.30
N THR A 182 -2.53 32.73 16.86
CA THR A 182 -3.93 33.07 16.63
C THR A 182 -4.61 33.49 17.95
N SER A 183 -4.33 32.79 19.05
CA SER A 183 -4.87 33.10 20.38
C SER A 183 -4.39 34.51 20.86
N LYS A 184 -3.14 34.82 20.60
CA LYS A 184 -2.58 36.14 20.93
C LYS A 184 -3.20 37.25 20.09
N GLU A 185 -3.38 37.03 18.78
CA GLU A 185 -3.97 38.02 17.87
C GLU A 185 -5.43 38.35 18.24
N LEU A 186 -6.18 37.31 18.72
CA LEU A 186 -7.59 37.46 19.09
C LEU A 186 -7.82 37.68 20.60
N ASN A 187 -6.76 37.82 21.38
CA ASN A 187 -6.81 37.98 22.83
C ASN A 187 -7.60 36.86 23.55
N LYS A 188 -7.53 35.65 23.04
CA LYS A 188 -8.17 34.45 23.63
C LYS A 188 -7.14 33.61 24.36
N ARG A 189 -7.59 32.79 25.31
CA ARG A 189 -6.78 31.77 25.99
C ARG A 189 -7.20 30.39 25.54
N VAL A 190 -6.29 29.68 24.88
CA VAL A 190 -6.58 28.36 24.31
C VAL A 190 -5.41 27.42 24.61
N ASN A 191 -5.73 26.24 25.07
CA ASN A 191 -4.81 25.12 25.21
C ASN A 191 -5.00 24.14 24.06
N LEU A 192 -3.90 23.60 23.52
CA LEU A 192 -3.93 22.52 22.54
C LEU A 192 -3.35 21.27 23.17
N GLU A 193 -4.09 20.18 23.19
CA GLU A 193 -3.63 18.86 23.60
C GLU A 193 -3.45 17.99 22.36
N ILE A 194 -2.26 17.39 22.19
CA ILE A 194 -1.98 16.42 21.11
C ILE A 194 -1.73 15.05 21.70
N LYS A 195 -2.58 14.09 21.35
CA LYS A 195 -2.46 12.68 21.74
C LYS A 195 -2.06 11.84 20.54
N GLY A 196 -1.27 10.77 20.77
CA GLY A 196 -0.82 9.89 19.67
C GLY A 196 0.27 10.50 18.79
N SER A 197 1.08 11.39 19.32
CA SER A 197 2.21 12.04 18.61
C SER A 197 3.24 11.05 18.05
N GLN A 198 3.31 9.84 18.63
CA GLN A 198 4.17 8.73 18.19
C GLN A 198 3.61 7.94 17.00
N VAL A 199 2.35 8.16 16.59
CA VAL A 199 1.78 7.50 15.40
C VAL A 199 2.56 7.93 14.17
N GLU A 200 3.06 6.95 13.44
CA GLU A 200 3.85 7.18 12.23
C GLU A 200 2.93 7.29 11.01
N LEU A 201 3.19 8.28 10.18
CA LEU A 201 2.49 8.56 8.95
C LEU A 201 3.48 8.70 7.79
N ASP A 202 3.04 8.34 6.60
CA ASP A 202 3.79 8.65 5.39
C ASP A 202 4.02 10.18 5.30
N ARG A 203 5.25 10.58 5.03
CA ARG A 203 5.65 11.97 4.97
C ARG A 203 4.79 12.80 4.01
N SER A 204 4.43 12.22 2.86
CA SER A 204 3.59 12.92 1.87
C SER A 204 2.15 13.14 2.36
N VAL A 205 1.64 12.21 3.17
CA VAL A 205 0.34 12.34 3.86
C VAL A 205 0.44 13.46 4.89
N LEU A 206 1.49 13.41 5.73
CA LEU A 206 1.71 14.40 6.77
C LEU A 206 1.84 15.83 6.22
N ASP A 207 2.61 16.00 5.13
CA ASP A 207 2.79 17.30 4.46
C ASP A 207 1.46 17.82 3.87
N LYS A 208 0.61 16.95 3.32
CA LYS A 208 -0.70 17.32 2.80
C LYS A 208 -1.73 17.62 3.89
N MET A 209 -1.60 16.99 5.07
CA MET A 209 -2.48 17.23 6.21
C MET A 209 -2.13 18.51 6.99
N ALA A 210 -0.91 18.99 6.89
CA ALA A 210 -0.46 20.16 7.65
C ALA A 210 -1.37 21.38 7.42
N ALA A 211 -1.66 21.75 6.18
CA ALA A 211 -2.49 22.92 5.85
C ALA A 211 -3.96 22.77 6.30
N PRO A 212 -4.65 21.62 6.08
CA PRO A 212 -5.97 21.34 6.67
C PRO A 212 -6.01 21.50 8.19
N LEU A 213 -5.04 20.91 8.90
CA LEU A 213 -4.98 20.98 10.36
C LEU A 213 -4.77 22.41 10.87
N GLU A 214 -3.88 23.17 10.24
CA GLU A 214 -3.68 24.57 10.54
C GLU A 214 -4.95 25.40 10.37
N HIS A 215 -5.73 25.08 9.33
CA HIS A 215 -7.00 25.75 9.08
C HIS A 215 -8.06 25.41 10.14
N LEU A 216 -8.19 24.12 10.50
CA LEU A 216 -9.07 23.68 11.57
C LEU A 216 -8.73 24.37 12.90
N LEU A 217 -7.46 24.38 13.28
CA LEU A 217 -6.98 25.02 14.50
C LEU A 217 -7.28 26.53 14.51
N ARG A 218 -7.04 27.20 13.38
CA ARG A 218 -7.34 28.64 13.27
C ARG A 218 -8.84 28.90 13.38
N ASN A 219 -9.69 28.09 12.75
CA ASN A 219 -11.14 28.21 12.85
C ASN A 219 -11.63 27.95 14.26
N ALA A 220 -11.11 26.93 14.95
CA ALA A 220 -11.46 26.65 16.33
C ALA A 220 -11.13 27.81 17.26
N VAL A 221 -9.92 28.40 17.14
CA VAL A 221 -9.54 29.56 17.94
C VAL A 221 -10.34 30.80 17.56
N ALA A 222 -10.56 31.05 16.26
CA ALA A 222 -11.22 32.29 15.79
C ALA A 222 -12.72 32.25 16.05
N HIS A 223 -13.38 31.16 15.72
CA HIS A 223 -14.84 31.05 15.63
C HIS A 223 -15.42 30.04 16.60
N GLY A 224 -14.69 28.98 16.97
CA GLY A 224 -15.17 27.93 17.89
C GLY A 224 -15.10 28.41 19.34
N VAL A 225 -13.93 28.70 19.85
CA VAL A 225 -13.72 29.10 21.24
C VAL A 225 -14.24 30.53 21.46
N GLU A 226 -15.11 30.71 22.46
CA GLU A 226 -15.67 32.01 22.87
C GLU A 226 -14.60 32.86 23.57
N ASP A 227 -14.87 34.16 23.72
CA ASP A 227 -14.07 35.05 24.58
C ASP A 227 -14.19 34.65 26.06
N ARG A 228 -13.22 35.13 26.87
CA ARG A 228 -13.13 34.78 28.27
C ARG A 228 -14.37 35.11 29.09
N GLU A 229 -15.01 36.24 28.82
CA GLU A 229 -16.16 36.70 29.60
C GLU A 229 -17.38 35.83 29.30
N THR A 230 -17.62 35.55 28.02
CA THR A 230 -18.72 34.69 27.56
C THR A 230 -18.57 33.27 28.12
N ARG A 231 -17.35 32.68 28.11
CA ARG A 231 -17.09 31.36 28.68
C ARG A 231 -17.44 31.29 30.16
N VAL A 232 -17.00 32.24 30.93
CA VAL A 232 -17.29 32.29 32.38
C VAL A 232 -18.79 32.43 32.63
N GLN A 233 -19.51 33.26 31.85
CA GLN A 233 -20.94 33.43 31.94
C GLN A 233 -21.69 32.12 31.64
N GLN A 234 -21.17 31.33 30.73
CA GLN A 234 -21.70 30.01 30.39
C GLN A 234 -21.25 28.87 31.33
N GLY A 235 -20.47 29.18 32.37
CA GLY A 235 -19.97 28.20 33.32
C GLY A 235 -18.83 27.31 32.81
N LYS A 236 -18.19 27.71 31.70
CA LYS A 236 -17.01 27.04 31.13
C LYS A 236 -15.72 27.57 31.76
N SER A 237 -14.63 26.81 31.59
CA SER A 237 -13.26 27.26 31.93
C SER A 237 -12.88 28.55 31.17
N GLU A 238 -12.11 29.44 31.78
CA GLU A 238 -11.56 30.61 31.11
C GLU A 238 -10.65 30.28 29.92
N ILE A 239 -10.08 29.06 29.94
CA ILE A 239 -9.18 28.57 28.92
C ILE A 239 -9.98 27.60 28.06
N GLY A 240 -10.05 27.88 26.75
CA GLY A 240 -10.64 26.94 25.78
C GLY A 240 -9.72 25.77 25.53
N GLU A 241 -10.28 24.62 25.33
CA GLU A 241 -9.53 23.39 25.06
C GLU A 241 -9.75 22.92 23.62
N ILE A 242 -8.65 22.67 22.92
CA ILE A 242 -8.64 22.03 21.62
C ILE A 242 -7.87 20.72 21.77
N SER A 243 -8.44 19.62 21.35
CA SER A 243 -7.81 18.31 21.35
C SER A 243 -7.59 17.80 19.95
N LEU A 244 -6.44 17.20 19.73
CA LEU A 244 -6.07 16.53 18.49
C LEU A 244 -5.52 15.14 18.85
N ALA A 245 -6.29 14.11 18.55
CA ALA A 245 -5.94 12.75 18.89
C ALA A 245 -5.74 11.91 17.62
N LEU A 246 -4.64 11.18 17.56
CA LEU A 246 -4.37 10.22 16.51
C LEU A 246 -4.30 8.83 17.09
N LYS A 247 -4.91 7.88 16.39
CA LYS A 247 -4.73 6.45 16.64
C LYS A 247 -4.70 5.68 15.33
N GLN A 248 -3.98 4.58 15.36
CA GLN A 248 -3.95 3.64 14.25
C GLN A 248 -4.87 2.47 14.56
N GLU A 249 -5.77 2.17 13.64
CA GLU A 249 -6.66 1.00 13.71
C GLU A 249 -6.49 0.16 12.42
N GLY A 250 -5.73 -0.92 12.54
CA GLY A 250 -5.39 -1.75 11.37
C GLY A 250 -4.56 -0.98 10.34
N ASN A 251 -5.11 -0.81 9.14
CA ASN A 251 -4.47 -0.08 8.03
C ASN A 251 -4.91 1.38 7.93
N GLU A 252 -5.76 1.84 8.82
CA GLU A 252 -6.30 3.20 8.82
C GLU A 252 -5.72 4.01 9.98
N VAL A 253 -5.56 5.31 9.76
CA VAL A 253 -5.25 6.28 10.81
C VAL A 253 -6.47 7.14 11.01
N ILE A 254 -6.96 7.15 12.25
CA ILE A 254 -8.06 7.98 12.67
C ILE A 254 -7.48 9.21 13.36
N LEU A 255 -7.83 10.38 12.84
CA LEU A 255 -7.50 11.66 13.42
C LEU A 255 -8.79 12.30 13.92
N SER A 256 -8.88 12.55 15.21
CA SER A 256 -10.00 13.22 15.86
C SER A 256 -9.55 14.60 16.30
N PHE A 257 -10.22 15.62 15.80
CA PHE A 257 -10.06 17.02 16.19
C PHE A 257 -11.31 17.44 16.96
N ALA A 258 -11.17 18.07 18.11
CA ALA A 258 -12.33 18.61 18.86
C ALA A 258 -11.97 19.90 19.57
N ASP A 259 -12.94 20.79 19.68
CA ASP A 259 -12.90 21.97 20.53
C ASP A 259 -14.10 22.00 21.51
N ASP A 260 -13.97 22.72 22.62
CA ASP A 260 -14.99 22.91 23.64
C ASP A 260 -15.72 24.28 23.52
N GLY A 261 -15.71 24.84 22.32
CA GLY A 261 -16.28 26.15 22.02
C GLY A 261 -17.80 26.16 21.92
N ALA A 262 -18.32 27.16 21.20
CA ALA A 262 -19.77 27.38 21.02
C ALA A 262 -20.44 26.32 20.15
N GLY A 263 -19.66 25.54 19.38
CA GLY A 263 -20.17 24.64 18.34
C GLY A 263 -20.64 25.37 17.08
N LEU A 264 -21.31 24.64 16.21
CA LEU A 264 -21.87 25.20 14.98
C LEU A 264 -23.18 25.91 15.24
N ASP A 265 -23.34 27.10 14.69
CA ASP A 265 -24.62 27.85 14.69
C ASP A 265 -25.50 27.33 13.54
N PHE A 266 -26.31 26.31 13.85
CA PHE A 266 -27.20 25.66 12.89
C PHE A 266 -28.26 26.60 12.28
N GLU A 267 -28.75 27.61 13.05
CA GLU A 267 -29.70 28.60 12.54
C GLU A 267 -29.06 29.45 11.45
N ARG A 268 -27.84 29.90 11.68
CA ARG A 268 -27.06 30.68 10.72
C ARG A 268 -26.64 29.85 9.51
N ILE A 269 -26.30 28.59 9.70
CA ILE A 269 -25.98 27.65 8.60
C ILE A 269 -27.23 27.43 7.74
N ARG A 270 -28.41 27.21 8.37
CA ARG A 270 -29.66 27.05 7.66
C ARG A 270 -30.04 28.29 6.84
N ALA A 271 -30.00 29.47 7.48
CA ALA A 271 -30.27 30.72 6.81
C ALA A 271 -29.40 30.93 5.57
N ARG A 272 -28.07 30.67 5.73
CA ARG A 272 -27.10 30.78 4.63
C ARG A 272 -27.33 29.71 3.56
N GLY A 273 -27.72 28.48 3.95
CA GLY A 273 -28.03 27.38 3.04
C GLY A 273 -29.24 27.71 2.16
N ILE A 274 -30.27 28.36 2.72
CA ILE A 274 -31.46 28.85 1.97
C ILE A 274 -31.06 29.99 1.02
N GLU A 275 -30.29 30.95 1.49
CA GLU A 275 -29.77 32.06 0.66
C GLU A 275 -28.95 31.58 -0.53
N ALA A 276 -28.13 30.56 -0.30
CA ALA A 276 -27.27 29.91 -1.32
C ALA A 276 -28.05 28.93 -2.25
N GLY A 277 -29.37 28.73 -2.02
CA GLY A 277 -30.18 27.79 -2.78
C GLY A 277 -29.86 26.31 -2.56
N LEU A 278 -29.16 25.99 -1.48
CA LEU A 278 -28.78 24.61 -1.09
C LEU A 278 -29.87 23.92 -0.27
N LEU A 279 -30.78 24.71 0.34
CA LEU A 279 -31.91 24.24 1.15
C LEU A 279 -33.18 24.96 0.75
N GLN A 280 -34.34 24.28 0.90
CA GLN A 280 -35.62 24.91 0.79
C GLN A 280 -36.10 25.47 2.15
N ALA A 281 -36.89 26.54 2.17
CA ALA A 281 -37.31 27.20 3.41
C ALA A 281 -38.12 26.25 4.32
N ASP A 282 -38.94 25.39 3.71
CA ASP A 282 -39.84 24.46 4.42
C ASP A 282 -39.24 23.05 4.60
N GLU A 283 -37.94 22.86 4.23
CA GLU A 283 -37.28 21.55 4.34
C GLU A 283 -36.87 21.29 5.79
N GLU A 284 -37.36 20.17 6.35
CA GLU A 284 -36.82 19.66 7.61
C GLU A 284 -35.45 18.97 7.38
N VAL A 285 -34.40 19.56 7.92
CA VAL A 285 -33.02 19.10 7.74
C VAL A 285 -32.46 18.73 9.09
N ASP A 286 -31.89 17.55 9.18
CA ASP A 286 -31.20 17.10 10.39
C ASP A 286 -29.88 17.85 10.67
N ALA A 287 -29.41 17.79 11.90
CA ALA A 287 -28.18 18.47 12.33
C ALA A 287 -26.94 17.98 11.57
N GLU A 288 -26.88 16.71 11.21
CA GLU A 288 -25.77 16.12 10.47
C GLU A 288 -25.67 16.69 9.05
N ARG A 289 -26.80 16.80 8.36
CA ARG A 289 -26.83 17.39 7.02
C ARG A 289 -26.50 18.88 7.05
N LEU A 290 -27.00 19.62 8.07
CA LEU A 290 -26.64 21.03 8.27
C LEU A 290 -25.13 21.19 8.53
N ALA A 291 -24.55 20.36 9.39
CA ALA A 291 -23.12 20.38 9.66
C ALA A 291 -22.30 20.10 8.38
N ASN A 292 -22.74 19.17 7.55
CA ASN A 292 -22.09 18.82 6.29
C ASN A 292 -22.10 19.95 5.24
N LEU A 293 -23.01 20.92 5.33
CA LEU A 293 -23.06 22.08 4.41
C LEU A 293 -21.81 22.95 4.48
N ILE A 294 -21.11 23.00 5.63
CA ILE A 294 -19.87 23.79 5.75
C ILE A 294 -18.75 23.29 4.82
N PHE A 295 -18.86 22.06 4.34
CA PHE A 295 -17.92 21.50 3.37
C PHE A 295 -18.29 21.76 1.91
N THR A 296 -19.41 22.46 1.66
CA THR A 296 -19.82 22.81 0.30
C THR A 296 -18.91 23.91 -0.25
N PRO A 297 -18.40 23.78 -1.50
CA PRO A 297 -17.54 24.79 -2.08
C PRO A 297 -18.18 26.19 -2.08
N GLY A 298 -17.45 27.17 -1.56
CA GLY A 298 -17.92 28.55 -1.47
C GLY A 298 -18.92 28.84 -0.35
N PHE A 299 -19.26 27.84 0.49
CA PHE A 299 -20.11 28.06 1.65
C PHE A 299 -19.30 28.65 2.81
N SER A 300 -19.66 29.84 3.27
CA SER A 300 -19.06 30.50 4.43
C SER A 300 -20.15 31.17 5.23
N THR A 301 -20.13 30.99 6.54
CA THR A 301 -20.99 31.69 7.49
C THR A 301 -20.40 33.03 7.96
N ALA A 302 -19.15 33.34 7.57
CA ALA A 302 -18.51 34.61 7.90
C ALA A 302 -19.12 35.76 7.09
N SER A 303 -19.47 36.85 7.75
CA SER A 303 -20.04 38.08 7.13
C SER A 303 -18.97 38.93 6.43
N GLU A 304 -17.69 38.75 6.77
CA GLU A 304 -16.55 39.41 6.15
C GLU A 304 -15.42 38.42 5.92
N VAL A 305 -14.71 38.58 4.79
CA VAL A 305 -13.45 37.88 4.54
C VAL A 305 -12.41 38.46 5.48
N SER A 306 -12.29 37.90 6.69
CA SER A 306 -11.29 38.35 7.64
C SER A 306 -9.90 38.11 7.06
N GLN A 307 -9.07 39.17 6.99
CA GLN A 307 -7.68 39.10 6.53
C GLN A 307 -6.82 38.14 7.36
N VAL A 308 -7.27 37.78 8.57
CA VAL A 308 -6.63 36.81 9.48
C VAL A 308 -6.76 35.36 9.00
N ALA A 309 -7.83 35.07 8.25
CA ALA A 309 -8.08 33.69 7.75
C ALA A 309 -7.29 33.32 6.47
N GLY A 310 -6.52 34.26 5.90
CA GLY A 310 -5.57 34.05 4.79
C GLY A 310 -6.13 33.27 3.58
N ARG A 311 -6.40 33.95 2.47
CA ARG A 311 -6.65 33.40 1.13
C ARG A 311 -7.82 32.44 0.99
N GLY A 312 -9.02 32.75 1.51
CA GLY A 312 -10.25 32.06 1.08
C GLY A 312 -10.24 30.53 1.19
N VAL A 313 -9.49 29.96 2.12
CA VAL A 313 -9.45 28.52 2.38
C VAL A 313 -10.64 28.20 3.29
N GLY A 314 -11.67 27.56 2.76
CA GLY A 314 -12.82 27.11 3.51
C GLY A 314 -12.70 25.65 3.98
N MET A 315 -13.70 25.19 4.71
CA MET A 315 -13.80 23.78 5.13
C MET A 315 -13.92 22.81 3.95
N ASP A 316 -14.37 23.28 2.80
CA ASP A 316 -14.38 22.56 1.53
C ASP A 316 -12.98 22.10 1.09
N VAL A 317 -11.95 22.94 1.31
CA VAL A 317 -10.56 22.61 1.00
C VAL A 317 -10.02 21.53 1.96
N VAL A 318 -10.41 21.56 3.24
CA VAL A 318 -10.09 20.50 4.19
C VAL A 318 -10.64 19.17 3.69
N LYS A 319 -11.93 19.10 3.37
CA LYS A 319 -12.58 17.89 2.85
C LYS A 319 -11.93 17.42 1.55
N LYS A 320 -11.66 18.32 0.61
CA LYS A 320 -11.02 18.00 -0.68
C LYS A 320 -9.63 17.38 -0.48
N ASN A 321 -8.83 17.92 0.43
CA ASN A 321 -7.49 17.39 0.71
C ASN A 321 -7.55 15.99 1.34
N ILE A 322 -8.46 15.76 2.28
CA ILE A 322 -8.63 14.45 2.92
C ILE A 322 -9.16 13.42 1.90
N LEU A 323 -10.17 13.78 1.08
CA LEU A 323 -10.64 12.91 -0.01
C LEU A 323 -9.54 12.60 -1.02
N GLY A 324 -8.66 13.57 -1.32
CA GLY A 324 -7.49 13.39 -2.19
C GLY A 324 -6.41 12.46 -1.61
N LEU A 325 -6.46 12.17 -0.32
CA LEU A 325 -5.66 11.16 0.38
C LEU A 325 -6.36 9.79 0.45
N GLY A 326 -7.58 9.66 -0.09
CA GLY A 326 -8.40 8.46 0.02
C GLY A 326 -9.13 8.33 1.36
N GLY A 327 -9.13 9.37 2.19
CA GLY A 327 -9.80 9.42 3.48
C GLY A 327 -11.24 9.93 3.40
N ARG A 328 -11.91 9.98 4.54
CA ARG A 328 -13.23 10.60 4.71
C ARG A 328 -13.19 11.61 5.85
N VAL A 329 -14.17 12.52 5.89
CA VAL A 329 -14.32 13.52 6.95
C VAL A 329 -15.77 13.45 7.43
N ASP A 330 -15.90 13.25 8.72
CA ASP A 330 -17.16 13.28 9.44
C ASP A 330 -17.11 14.43 10.44
N ILE A 331 -18.25 15.07 10.72
CA ILE A 331 -18.35 16.21 11.64
C ILE A 331 -19.56 16.06 12.55
N GLU A 332 -19.34 16.30 13.82
CA GLU A 332 -20.35 16.36 14.85
C GLU A 332 -20.22 17.69 15.61
N SER A 333 -21.35 18.28 15.94
CA SER A 333 -21.37 19.51 16.74
C SER A 333 -22.65 19.60 17.55
N ALA A 334 -22.54 20.12 18.76
CA ALA A 334 -23.67 20.44 19.59
C ALA A 334 -23.54 21.89 20.10
N PRO A 335 -24.59 22.70 20.04
CA PRO A 335 -24.57 24.07 20.53
C PRO A 335 -24.10 24.16 21.98
N GLY A 336 -23.10 24.98 22.23
CA GLY A 336 -22.50 25.14 23.56
C GLY A 336 -21.54 24.04 24.01
N CYS A 337 -21.38 22.95 23.23
CA CYS A 337 -20.48 21.83 23.59
C CYS A 337 -19.26 21.71 22.67
N GLY A 338 -19.20 22.56 21.63
CA GLY A 338 -18.10 22.56 20.68
C GLY A 338 -18.37 21.72 19.43
N MET A 339 -17.28 21.41 18.70
CA MET A 339 -17.30 20.72 17.44
C MET A 339 -16.26 19.58 17.46
N SER A 340 -16.58 18.47 16.83
CA SER A 340 -15.69 17.33 16.59
C SER A 340 -15.61 17.02 15.09
N VAL A 341 -14.44 16.78 14.57
CA VAL A 341 -14.18 16.38 13.18
C VAL A 341 -13.29 15.16 13.15
#